data_d9d35c2fb516d18d4ccb5c85ffccf61a
#
_entry.id   d9d35c2fb516d18d4ccb5c85ffccf61a
#
_cell.length_a   1.000
_cell.length_b   1.000
_cell.length_c   1.000
_cell.angle_alpha   90.00
_cell.angle_beta   90.00
_cell.angle_gamma   90.00
#
_symmetry.space_group_name_H-M   'P 1'
#
loop_
_entity.id
_entity.type
_entity.pdbx_description
1 polymer ?
#
loop_
_entity_poly.entity_id
_entity_poly.type
_entity_poly.pdbx_seq_one_letter_code
_entity_poly.pdbx_strand_id
1 'polypeptide(L)'
;MSRPEIIKNLKIKHPKLSNIHIEMIIDTFFQSIEEALYNKKSVELRGFGTFFVREINENHSGRNPKTGEVIYIPKRNKIRFRASKKFKQFLN
;
A
#
# COMPACT_ATOMS: atom_id res chain seq x y z
N MET A 1 -7.90 8.98 9.13
CA MET A 1 -7.49 10.09 8.22
C MET A 1 -7.91 9.75 6.80
N SER A 2 -8.56 10.70 6.15
CA SER A 2 -9.06 10.52 4.80
C SER A 2 -8.26 11.35 3.79
N ARG A 3 -8.49 11.10 2.50
CA ARG A 3 -7.86 11.87 1.44
C ARG A 3 -8.13 13.39 1.55
N PRO A 4 -9.37 13.85 1.81
CA PRO A 4 -9.61 15.29 1.99
C PRO A 4 -8.82 15.92 3.13
N GLU A 5 -8.61 15.20 4.22
CA GLU A 5 -7.81 15.69 5.35
C GLU A 5 -6.34 15.82 4.98
N ILE A 6 -5.80 14.88 4.21
CA ILE A 6 -4.43 14.95 3.71
C ILE A 6 -4.25 16.17 2.81
N ILE A 7 -5.19 16.41 1.90
CA ILE A 7 -5.17 17.56 1.01
C ILE A 7 -5.19 18.87 1.81
N LYS A 8 -6.07 18.94 2.81
CA LYS A 8 -6.17 20.10 3.70
C LYS A 8 -4.86 20.37 4.42
N ASN A 9 -4.24 19.32 4.98
CA ASN A 9 -2.97 19.45 5.69
C ASN A 9 -1.84 19.91 4.76
N LEU A 10 -1.79 19.39 3.54
CA LEU A 10 -0.81 19.81 2.54
C LEU A 10 -1.03 21.26 2.14
N LYS A 11 -2.28 21.71 2.00
CA LYS A 11 -2.60 23.10 1.67
C LYS A 11 -2.15 24.06 2.77
N ILE A 12 -2.32 23.67 4.03
CA ILE A 12 -1.88 24.47 5.17
C ILE A 12 -0.36 24.63 5.16
N LYS A 13 0.38 23.55 4.87
CA LYS A 13 1.85 23.56 4.85
C LYS A 13 2.43 24.20 3.59
N HIS A 14 1.68 24.16 2.50
CA HIS A 14 2.10 24.67 1.19
C HIS A 14 1.03 25.58 0.59
N PRO A 15 0.77 26.74 1.21
CA PRO A 15 -0.37 27.60 0.85
C PRO A 15 -0.29 28.17 -0.57
N LYS A 16 0.90 28.18 -1.17
CA LYS A 16 1.07 28.68 -2.55
C LYS A 16 0.61 27.68 -3.61
N LEU A 17 0.47 26.41 -3.25
CA LEU A 17 -0.02 25.41 -4.18
C LEU A 17 -1.55 25.44 -4.22
N SER A 18 -2.13 25.36 -5.43
CA SER A 18 -3.58 25.23 -5.57
C SER A 18 -4.03 23.83 -5.17
N ASN A 19 -5.31 23.70 -4.81
CA ASN A 19 -5.89 22.39 -4.49
C ASN A 19 -5.76 21.43 -5.68
N ILE A 20 -5.93 21.92 -6.89
CA ILE A 20 -5.78 21.12 -8.12
C ILE A 20 -4.36 20.55 -8.22
N HIS A 21 -3.35 21.36 -7.98
CA HIS A 21 -1.96 20.91 -8.03
C HIS A 21 -1.66 19.88 -6.95
N ILE A 22 -2.18 20.09 -5.73
CA ILE A 22 -2.01 19.14 -4.62
C ILE A 22 -2.66 17.79 -4.97
N GLU A 23 -3.87 17.81 -5.51
CA GLU A 23 -4.57 16.58 -5.93
C GLU A 23 -3.82 15.84 -7.03
N MET A 24 -3.28 16.57 -8.00
CA MET A 24 -2.48 15.98 -9.08
C MET A 24 -1.21 15.31 -8.54
N ILE A 25 -0.54 15.95 -7.60
CA ILE A 25 0.67 15.40 -6.98
C ILE A 25 0.33 14.10 -6.23
N ILE A 26 -0.74 14.10 -5.45
CA ILE A 26 -1.18 12.92 -4.72
C ILE A 26 -1.54 11.78 -5.69
N ASP A 27 -2.30 12.08 -6.74
CA ASP A 27 -2.69 11.08 -7.73
C ASP A 27 -1.49 10.48 -8.43
N THR A 28 -0.55 11.31 -8.86
CA THR A 28 0.67 10.84 -9.52
C THR A 28 1.51 9.96 -8.60
N PHE A 29 1.63 10.37 -7.34
CA PHE A 29 2.37 9.61 -6.33
C PHE A 29 1.78 8.21 -6.14
N PHE A 30 0.47 8.12 -5.92
CA PHE A 30 -0.18 6.82 -5.73
C PHE A 30 -0.19 5.98 -7.00
N GLN A 31 -0.38 6.59 -8.17
CA GLN A 31 -0.28 5.89 -9.44
C GLN A 31 1.10 5.26 -9.63
N SER A 32 2.16 5.98 -9.29
CA SER A 32 3.52 5.46 -9.41
C SER A 32 3.74 4.23 -8.53
N ILE A 33 3.18 4.24 -7.31
CA ILE A 33 3.24 3.08 -6.41
C ILE A 33 2.43 1.93 -6.99
N GLU A 34 1.22 2.19 -7.45
CA GLU A 34 0.34 1.16 -8.02
C GLU A 34 0.98 0.47 -9.23
N GLU A 35 1.56 1.24 -10.15
CA GLU A 35 2.23 0.71 -11.34
C GLU A 35 3.44 -0.17 -10.97
N ALA A 36 4.25 0.29 -10.02
CA ALA A 36 5.39 -0.49 -9.57
C ALA A 36 4.95 -1.83 -8.97
N LEU A 37 3.95 -1.80 -8.11
CA LEU A 37 3.43 -3.02 -7.48
C LEU A 37 2.75 -3.96 -8.48
N TYR A 38 2.04 -3.40 -9.46
CA TYR A 38 1.46 -4.20 -10.54
C TYR A 38 2.52 -4.97 -11.29
N ASN A 39 3.69 -4.37 -11.50
CA ASN A 39 4.84 -5.01 -12.15
C ASN A 39 5.71 -5.80 -11.16
N LYS A 40 5.20 -6.06 -9.96
CA LYS A 40 5.88 -6.83 -8.90
C LYS A 40 7.22 -6.24 -8.47
N LYS A 41 7.35 -4.92 -8.59
CA LYS A 41 8.50 -4.17 -8.08
C LYS A 41 8.19 -3.68 -6.68
N SER A 42 9.18 -3.69 -5.81
CA SER A 42 9.02 -3.08 -4.49
C SER A 42 9.16 -1.56 -4.58
N VAL A 43 8.49 -0.87 -3.65
CA VAL A 43 8.57 0.58 -3.53
C VAL A 43 9.11 0.92 -2.15
N GLU A 44 10.34 1.38 -2.09
CA GLU A 44 10.96 1.79 -0.84
C GLU A 44 10.80 3.29 -0.64
N LEU A 45 10.16 3.67 0.45
CA LEU A 45 10.06 5.06 0.89
C LEU A 45 10.96 5.22 2.10
N ARG A 46 12.13 5.77 1.88
CA ARG A 46 13.19 5.87 2.88
C ARG A 46 12.69 6.54 4.17
N GLY A 47 12.92 5.86 5.29
CA GLY A 47 12.49 6.33 6.60
C GLY A 47 11.04 6.02 6.94
N PHE A 48 10.26 5.54 5.98
CA PHE A 48 8.85 5.15 6.18
C PHE A 48 8.69 3.64 6.13
N GLY A 49 9.00 3.05 5.00
CA GLY A 49 8.88 1.61 4.82
C GLY A 49 8.91 1.21 3.37
N THR A 50 8.63 -0.06 3.14
CA THR A 50 8.66 -0.65 1.81
C THR A 50 7.35 -1.38 1.53
N PHE A 51 6.72 -1.04 0.41
CA PHE A 51 5.59 -1.79 -0.14
C PHE A 51 6.11 -2.84 -1.10
N PHE A 52 5.58 -4.03 -1.03
CA PHE A 52 5.95 -5.11 -1.95
C PHE A 52 4.79 -6.07 -2.17
N VAL A 53 4.89 -6.83 -3.24
CA VAL A 53 3.90 -7.84 -3.59
C VAL A 53 4.46 -9.20 -3.21
N ARG A 54 3.66 -9.96 -2.49
CA ARG A 54 3.97 -11.35 -2.15
C ARG A 54 3.05 -12.27 -2.92
N GLU A 55 3.63 -13.18 -3.69
CA GLU A 55 2.87 -14.24 -4.35
C GLU A 55 2.58 -15.34 -3.35
N ILE A 56 1.31 -15.73 -3.27
CA ILE A 56 0.88 -16.86 -2.46
C ILE A 56 0.53 -17.97 -3.42
N ASN A 57 1.24 -19.09 -3.30
CA ASN A 57 1.03 -20.24 -4.17
C ASN A 57 -0.37 -20.82 -4.00
N GLU A 58 -0.85 -21.47 -5.04
CA GLU A 58 -2.09 -22.24 -4.98
C GLU A 58 -2.01 -23.30 -3.88
N ASN A 59 -3.15 -23.57 -3.27
CA ASN A 59 -3.26 -24.56 -2.22
C ASN A 59 -4.41 -25.53 -2.56
N HIS A 60 -4.08 -26.78 -2.82
CA HIS A 60 -5.05 -27.83 -3.11
C HIS A 60 -5.62 -28.49 -1.87
N SER A 61 -5.08 -28.17 -0.68
CA SER A 61 -5.49 -28.76 0.61
C SER A 61 -6.16 -27.74 1.53
N GLY A 62 -6.58 -26.60 1.01
CA GLY A 62 -7.31 -25.61 1.78
C GLY A 62 -8.61 -26.20 2.33
N ARG A 63 -9.07 -25.71 3.47
CA ARG A 63 -10.31 -26.16 4.10
C ARG A 63 -11.29 -25.01 4.27
N ASN A 64 -12.56 -25.31 4.00
CA ASN A 64 -13.63 -24.39 4.32
C ASN A 64 -13.84 -24.38 5.84
N PRO A 65 -13.67 -23.26 6.53
CA PRO A 65 -13.80 -23.21 7.99
C PRO A 65 -15.22 -23.53 8.49
N LYS A 66 -16.25 -23.41 7.64
CA LYS A 66 -17.63 -23.69 8.01
C LYS A 66 -17.99 -25.17 7.84
N THR A 67 -17.51 -25.81 6.81
CA THR A 67 -17.90 -27.20 6.46
C THR A 67 -16.79 -28.21 6.66
N GLY A 68 -15.55 -27.76 6.77
CA GLY A 68 -14.38 -28.62 6.83
C GLY A 68 -13.99 -29.24 5.51
N GLU A 69 -14.68 -28.88 4.42
CA GLU A 69 -14.36 -29.40 3.08
C GLU A 69 -13.01 -28.93 2.60
N VAL A 70 -12.32 -29.81 1.89
CA VAL A 70 -11.08 -29.47 1.19
C VAL A 70 -11.43 -28.66 -0.04
N ILE A 71 -10.87 -27.47 -0.17
CA ILE A 71 -11.11 -26.57 -1.30
C ILE A 71 -9.80 -26.20 -1.99
N TYR A 72 -9.89 -25.88 -3.27
CA TYR A 72 -8.77 -25.33 -4.01
C TYR A 72 -8.70 -23.84 -3.81
N ILE A 73 -7.53 -23.33 -3.37
CA ILE A 73 -7.26 -21.90 -3.24
C ILE A 73 -6.29 -21.54 -4.36
N PRO A 74 -6.72 -20.69 -5.31
CA PRO A 74 -5.85 -20.31 -6.43
C PRO A 74 -4.68 -19.45 -6.01
N LYS A 75 -3.64 -19.43 -6.85
CA LYS A 75 -2.51 -18.52 -6.70
C LYS A 75 -3.02 -17.08 -6.69
N ARG A 76 -2.50 -16.27 -5.77
CA ARG A 76 -2.88 -14.86 -5.64
C ARG A 76 -1.71 -14.00 -5.22
N ASN A 77 -1.84 -12.72 -5.46
CA ASN A 77 -0.88 -11.72 -5.03
C ASN A 77 -1.45 -10.93 -3.85
N LYS A 78 -0.62 -10.66 -2.86
CA LYS A 78 -0.97 -9.79 -1.74
C LYS A 78 0.01 -8.64 -1.65
N ILE A 79 -0.52 -7.44 -1.35
CA ILE A 79 0.29 -6.28 -1.06
C ILE A 79 0.68 -6.33 0.40
N ARG A 80 1.98 -6.16 0.66
CA ARG A 80 2.54 -6.13 2.00
C ARG A 80 3.27 -4.83 2.22
N PHE A 81 3.29 -4.38 3.46
CA PHE A 81 4.04 -3.21 3.89
C PHE A 81 4.95 -3.59 5.06
N ARG A 82 6.22 -3.21 4.94
CA ARG A 82 7.20 -3.38 6.02
C ARG A 82 7.64 -2.00 6.46
N ALA A 83 7.29 -1.62 7.69
CA ALA A 83 7.72 -0.36 8.27
C ALA A 83 9.23 -0.32 8.43
N SER A 84 9.84 0.83 8.19
CA SER A 84 11.26 1.03 8.42
C SER A 84 11.57 0.98 9.91
N LYS A 85 12.84 0.73 10.24
CA LYS A 85 13.31 0.77 11.64
C LYS A 85 13.02 2.14 12.27
N LYS A 86 13.26 3.20 11.52
CA LYS A 86 13.00 4.57 11.97
C LYS A 86 11.53 4.80 12.28
N PHE A 87 10.63 4.31 11.42
CA PHE A 87 9.19 4.43 11.64
C PHE A 87 8.74 3.66 12.88
N LYS A 88 9.25 2.44 13.05
CA LYS A 88 8.94 1.64 14.25
C LYS A 88 9.40 2.33 15.53
N GLN A 89 10.59 2.91 15.51
CA GLN A 89 11.13 3.65 16.67
C GLN A 89 10.31 4.89 16.96
N PHE A 90 9.81 5.57 15.93
CA PHE A 90 8.96 6.75 16.08
C PHE A 90 7.65 6.42 16.82
N LEU A 91 7.08 5.24 16.57
CA LEU A 91 5.83 4.82 17.21
C LEU A 91 6.02 4.24 18.61
N ASN A 92 7.21 3.81 18.95
CA ASN A 92 7.54 3.19 20.22
C ASN A 92 8.57 4.05 20.95
#